data_1a2b437b56d0c182ff744c710715e013
#
_entry.id   1a2b437b56d0c182ff744c710715e013
#
_cell.length_a   1.000
_cell.length_b   1.000
_cell.length_c   1.000
_cell.angle_alpha   90.00
_cell.angle_beta   90.00
_cell.angle_gamma   90.00
#
_symmetry.space_group_name_H-M   'P 1'
#
loop_
_entity.id
_entity.type
_entity.pdbx_description
1 polymer ?
#
loop_
_entity_poly.entity_id
_entity_poly.type
_entity_poly.pdbx_seq_one_letter_code
_entity_poly.pdbx_strand_id
1 'polypeptide(L)'
;MAAKTERKLKVVADNRKARFNYEIGEVFEAGIVLTGTEVKSLRLGKATIAESYADPRGDELWLVNANIPEYLQANRFNHSPKRRRKLLLHKRQVQKLAAAVDREGMTVVPLKLYFNDKGRAKIEIALARGKKLHDKRETEKKRSWEREKGRLLRDRG
;
A
#
# COMPACT_ATOMS: atom_id res chain seq x y z
N MET A 1 -20.54 -1.51 -23.18
CA MET A 1 -21.18 -1.71 -21.89
C MET A 1 -20.47 -0.92 -20.81
N ALA A 2 -21.09 0.13 -20.41
CA ALA A 2 -20.56 1.10 -19.46
C ALA A 2 -20.22 0.53 -18.07
N ALA A 3 -20.85 -0.58 -17.71
CA ALA A 3 -20.68 -1.18 -16.38
C ALA A 3 -19.25 -1.66 -16.07
N LYS A 4 -18.38 -1.81 -17.07
CA LYS A 4 -17.01 -2.27 -16.85
C LYS A 4 -16.06 -1.17 -16.41
N THR A 5 -16.40 0.09 -16.62
CA THR A 5 -15.53 1.20 -16.32
C THR A 5 -15.77 1.81 -14.94
N GLU A 6 -16.84 1.40 -14.28
CA GLU A 6 -17.28 1.99 -13.01
C GLU A 6 -17.10 1.07 -11.81
N ARG A 7 -16.07 0.21 -11.82
CA ARG A 7 -15.74 -0.57 -10.63
C ARG A 7 -15.22 0.39 -9.57
N LYS A 8 -16.13 0.84 -8.71
CA LYS A 8 -15.77 1.71 -7.59
C LYS A 8 -15.01 0.90 -6.56
N LEU A 9 -13.68 1.02 -6.61
CA LEU A 9 -12.84 0.51 -5.56
C LEU A 9 -13.01 1.42 -4.33
N LYS A 10 -13.34 0.83 -3.20
CA LYS A 10 -13.39 1.59 -1.95
C LYS A 10 -12.01 1.57 -1.31
N VAL A 11 -11.24 2.62 -1.53
CA VAL A 11 -9.90 2.76 -0.95
C VAL A 11 -10.01 3.05 0.54
N VAL A 12 -9.37 2.22 1.35
CA VAL A 12 -9.31 2.36 2.80
C VAL A 12 -8.06 3.12 3.23
N ALA A 13 -6.93 2.80 2.61
CA ALA A 13 -5.65 3.44 2.93
C ALA A 13 -4.82 3.60 1.66
N ASP A 14 -4.14 4.72 1.56
CA ASP A 14 -3.27 5.05 0.44
C ASP A 14 -1.88 5.41 0.99
N ASN A 15 -0.84 4.85 0.39
CA ASN A 15 0.54 5.07 0.81
C ASN A 15 1.23 6.07 -0.11
N ARG A 16 1.00 7.33 0.11
CA ARG A 16 1.61 8.41 -0.67
C ARG A 16 3.12 8.52 -0.45
N LYS A 17 3.59 8.21 0.76
CA LYS A 17 5.02 8.23 1.09
C LYS A 17 5.83 7.26 0.26
N ALA A 18 5.26 6.14 -0.16
CA ALA A 18 5.95 5.15 -0.97
C ALA A 18 6.45 5.74 -2.27
N ARG A 19 5.65 6.54 -2.93
CA ARG A 19 6.02 7.18 -4.21
C ARG A 19 7.08 8.26 -4.04
N PHE A 20 7.16 8.85 -2.86
CA PHE A 20 8.20 9.82 -2.53
C PHE A 20 9.52 9.13 -2.16
N ASN A 21 9.46 8.09 -1.33
CA ASN A 21 10.64 7.42 -0.77
C ASN A 21 11.24 6.35 -1.69
N TYR A 22 10.45 5.82 -2.62
CA TYR A 22 10.85 4.70 -3.46
C TYR A 22 10.61 4.99 -4.93
N GLU A 23 11.49 4.44 -5.74
CA GLU A 23 11.27 4.31 -7.17
C GLU A 23 10.38 3.08 -7.37
N ILE A 24 9.14 3.30 -7.80
CA ILE A 24 8.12 2.25 -7.92
C ILE A 24 8.27 1.50 -9.24
N GLY A 25 8.39 0.19 -9.15
CA GLY A 25 8.47 -0.71 -10.30
C GLY A 25 7.16 -1.44 -10.57
N GLU A 26 7.27 -2.74 -10.79
CA GLU A 26 6.11 -3.57 -11.14
C GLU A 26 5.11 -3.65 -10.00
N VAL A 27 3.82 -3.54 -10.33
CA VAL A 27 2.70 -3.51 -9.38
C VAL A 27 1.91 -4.81 -9.45
N PHE A 28 1.50 -5.33 -8.30
CA PHE A 28 0.72 -6.56 -8.17
C PHE A 28 -0.51 -6.31 -7.29
N GLU A 29 -1.61 -6.97 -7.61
CA GLU A 29 -2.76 -7.03 -6.71
C GLU A 29 -2.71 -8.32 -5.91
N ALA A 30 -2.83 -8.22 -4.59
CA ALA A 30 -2.84 -9.36 -3.70
C ALA A 30 -4.13 -9.41 -2.88
N GLY A 31 -4.57 -10.61 -2.53
CA GLY A 31 -5.55 -10.77 -1.47
C GLY A 31 -4.86 -10.62 -0.13
N ILE A 32 -5.63 -10.35 0.92
CA ILE A 32 -5.11 -10.24 2.27
C ILE A 32 -6.01 -11.05 3.22
N VAL A 33 -5.38 -11.89 4.05
CA VAL A 33 -6.08 -12.70 5.04
C VAL A 33 -6.33 -11.87 6.29
N LEU A 34 -7.59 -11.63 6.60
CA LEU A 34 -8.01 -10.78 7.71
C LEU A 34 -8.93 -11.52 8.67
N THR A 35 -8.89 -11.12 9.94
CA THR A 35 -9.89 -11.55 10.93
C THR A 35 -11.17 -10.72 10.77
N GLY A 36 -12.26 -11.16 11.40
CA GLY A 36 -13.53 -10.45 11.35
C GLY A 36 -13.45 -9.02 11.89
N THR A 37 -12.73 -8.81 12.99
CA THR A 37 -12.56 -7.48 13.60
C THR A 37 -11.69 -6.57 12.72
N GLU A 38 -10.72 -7.13 12.02
CA GLU A 38 -9.92 -6.37 11.05
C GLU A 38 -10.78 -5.87 9.89
N VAL A 39 -11.62 -6.73 9.33
CA VAL A 39 -12.54 -6.35 8.24
C VAL A 39 -13.48 -5.24 8.69
N LYS A 40 -14.04 -5.35 9.89
CA LYS A 40 -14.95 -4.34 10.44
C LYS A 40 -14.24 -3.00 10.63
N SER A 41 -13.02 -3.01 11.14
CA SER A 41 -12.20 -1.80 11.29
C SER A 41 -11.90 -1.17 9.94
N LEU A 42 -11.57 -1.97 8.93
CA LEU A 42 -11.31 -1.47 7.57
C LEU A 42 -12.56 -0.85 6.95
N ARG A 43 -13.75 -1.40 7.21
CA ARG A 43 -15.01 -0.84 6.71
C ARG A 43 -15.28 0.55 7.29
N LEU A 44 -14.74 0.85 8.45
CA LEU A 44 -14.77 2.19 9.05
C LEU A 44 -13.69 3.12 8.46
N GLY A 45 -12.89 2.64 7.52
CA GLY A 45 -11.84 3.42 6.89
C GLY A 45 -10.59 3.61 7.74
N LYS A 46 -10.39 2.75 8.73
CA LYS A 46 -9.26 2.88 9.67
C LYS A 46 -8.15 1.90 9.34
N ALA A 47 -7.09 2.38 8.74
CA ALA A 47 -5.86 1.62 8.52
C ALA A 47 -4.72 2.58 8.14
N THR A 48 -3.50 2.18 8.48
CA THR A 48 -2.28 2.90 8.08
C THR A 48 -1.29 1.90 7.51
N ILE A 49 -0.84 2.14 6.30
CA ILE A 49 0.11 1.26 5.61
C ILE A 49 1.43 1.95 5.25
N ALA A 50 1.60 3.21 5.65
CA ALA A 50 2.75 4.03 5.26
C ALA A 50 4.11 3.45 5.68
N GLU A 51 4.17 2.82 6.85
CA GLU A 51 5.40 2.25 7.40
C GLU A 51 5.49 0.73 7.22
N SER A 52 4.62 0.16 6.39
CA SER A 52 4.56 -1.29 6.20
C SER A 52 5.33 -1.74 4.95
N TYR A 53 5.62 -3.01 4.91
CA TYR A 53 6.27 -3.65 3.77
C TYR A 53 5.80 -5.11 3.69
N ALA A 54 6.03 -5.74 2.54
CA ALA A 54 5.74 -7.15 2.37
C ALA A 54 7.03 -7.95 2.45
N ASP A 55 7.04 -9.00 3.26
CA ASP A 55 8.21 -9.84 3.54
C ASP A 55 8.01 -11.25 2.97
N PRO A 56 8.79 -11.65 1.97
CA PRO A 56 8.75 -13.02 1.46
C PRO A 56 9.36 -13.99 2.47
N ARG A 57 8.62 -15.06 2.77
CA ARG A 57 9.07 -16.15 3.65
C ARG A 57 8.72 -17.49 3.00
N GLY A 58 9.71 -18.14 2.39
CA GLY A 58 9.48 -19.35 1.61
C GLY A 58 8.58 -19.03 0.42
N ASP A 59 7.49 -19.77 0.27
CA ASP A 59 6.49 -19.55 -0.80
C ASP A 59 5.36 -18.61 -0.38
N GLU A 60 5.49 -17.96 0.77
CA GLU A 60 4.48 -17.06 1.32
C GLU A 60 4.95 -15.61 1.35
N LEU A 61 4.01 -14.69 1.29
CA LEU A 61 4.27 -13.27 1.40
C LEU A 61 3.46 -12.69 2.55
N TRP A 62 4.11 -11.95 3.42
CA TRP A 62 3.50 -11.40 4.64
C TRP A 62 3.58 -9.88 4.66
N LEU A 63 2.46 -9.24 4.98
CA LEU A 63 2.43 -7.80 5.23
C LEU A 63 2.84 -7.54 6.67
N VAL A 64 3.91 -6.77 6.85
CA VAL A 64 4.52 -6.49 8.15
C VAL A 64 4.38 -5.01 8.48
N ASN A 65 4.07 -4.72 9.72
CA ASN A 65 4.00 -3.36 10.27
C ASN A 65 2.86 -2.50 9.73
N ALA A 66 1.85 -3.09 9.09
CA ALA A 66 0.62 -2.37 8.77
C ALA A 66 -0.24 -2.27 10.02
N ASN A 67 -0.82 -1.10 10.27
CA ASN A 67 -1.64 -0.85 11.44
C ASN A 67 -3.13 -0.86 11.06
N ILE A 68 -3.88 -1.79 11.63
CA ILE A 68 -5.34 -1.81 11.59
C ILE A 68 -5.82 -1.68 13.02
N PRO A 69 -6.38 -0.53 13.43
CA PRO A 69 -6.81 -0.32 14.81
C PRO A 69 -7.83 -1.37 15.28
N GLU A 70 -7.87 -1.60 16.57
CA GLU A 70 -8.86 -2.48 17.16
C GLU A 70 -10.28 -1.99 16.85
N TYR A 71 -11.20 -2.94 16.67
CA TYR A 71 -12.60 -2.63 16.49
C TYR A 71 -13.24 -2.44 17.89
N LEU A 72 -13.46 -1.20 18.27
CA LEU A 72 -13.88 -0.83 19.64
C LEU A 72 -15.21 -1.42 20.06
N GLN A 73 -16.07 -1.80 19.11
CA GLN A 73 -17.38 -2.39 19.37
C GLN A 73 -17.33 -3.91 19.54
N ALA A 74 -16.16 -4.53 19.40
CA ALA A 74 -15.99 -5.96 19.62
C ALA A 74 -16.04 -6.25 21.12
N ASN A 75 -16.81 -7.27 21.51
CA ASN A 75 -17.02 -7.57 22.92
C ASN A 75 -15.84 -8.27 23.60
N ARG A 76 -15.18 -9.19 22.95
CA ARG A 76 -14.22 -10.07 23.61
C ARG A 76 -12.90 -10.26 22.88
N PHE A 77 -12.95 -10.61 21.60
CA PHE A 77 -11.76 -10.98 20.85
C PHE A 77 -11.48 -9.94 19.79
N ASN A 78 -10.42 -9.21 19.99
CA ASN A 78 -9.94 -8.25 19.01
C ASN A 78 -8.61 -8.73 18.45
N HIS A 79 -8.18 -8.13 17.37
CA HIS A 79 -6.90 -8.42 16.75
C HIS A 79 -5.81 -7.49 17.31
N SER A 80 -4.56 -7.93 17.20
CA SER A 80 -3.43 -7.04 17.44
C SER A 80 -3.32 -6.05 16.26
N PRO A 81 -3.24 -4.72 16.50
CA PRO A 81 -3.22 -3.74 15.41
C PRO A 81 -2.13 -3.96 14.38
N LYS A 82 -0.96 -4.43 14.78
CA LYS A 82 0.18 -4.68 13.89
C LYS A 82 0.42 -6.15 13.59
N ARG A 83 -0.60 -6.97 13.68
CA ARG A 83 -0.50 -8.39 13.36
C ARG A 83 0.04 -8.57 11.94
N ARG A 84 0.95 -9.52 11.77
CA ARG A 84 1.39 -9.93 10.43
C ARG A 84 0.23 -10.55 9.68
N ARG A 85 0.04 -10.15 8.44
CA ARG A 85 -1.09 -10.61 7.62
C ARG A 85 -0.57 -11.27 6.36
N LYS A 86 -1.08 -12.48 6.10
CA LYS A 86 -0.68 -13.21 4.90
C LYS A 86 -1.30 -12.56 3.67
N LEU A 87 -0.49 -12.37 2.64
CA LEU A 87 -0.94 -11.89 1.35
C LEU A 87 -1.09 -13.07 0.39
N LEU A 88 -2.15 -13.03 -0.41
CA LEU A 88 -2.50 -14.10 -1.33
C LEU A 88 -2.20 -13.69 -2.76
N LEU A 89 -1.23 -14.39 -3.35
CA LEU A 89 -0.84 -14.25 -4.75
C LEU A 89 -0.57 -15.63 -5.33
N HIS A 90 -0.45 -15.70 -6.63
CA HIS A 90 0.02 -16.91 -7.27
C HIS A 90 1.46 -17.20 -6.85
N LYS A 91 1.79 -18.46 -6.65
CA LYS A 91 3.13 -18.89 -6.24
C LYS A 91 4.24 -18.30 -7.11
N ARG A 92 3.99 -18.23 -8.42
CA ARG A 92 4.92 -17.64 -9.39
C ARG A 92 5.22 -16.18 -9.09
N GLN A 93 4.20 -15.42 -8.69
CA GLN A 93 4.36 -14.01 -8.32
C GLN A 93 5.15 -13.86 -7.04
N VAL A 94 4.88 -14.70 -6.03
CA VAL A 94 5.64 -14.69 -4.77
C VAL A 94 7.11 -14.99 -5.02
N GLN A 95 7.41 -15.97 -5.86
CA GLN A 95 8.78 -16.33 -6.22
C GLN A 95 9.50 -15.18 -6.93
N LYS A 96 8.82 -14.50 -7.82
CA LYS A 96 9.36 -13.32 -8.51
C LYS A 96 9.69 -12.19 -7.54
N LEU A 97 8.78 -11.91 -6.61
CA LEU A 97 8.99 -10.90 -5.58
C LEU A 97 10.15 -11.27 -4.64
N ALA A 98 10.21 -12.53 -4.21
CA ALA A 98 11.28 -13.02 -3.35
C ALA A 98 12.65 -12.91 -4.04
N ALA A 99 12.74 -13.26 -5.30
CA ALA A 99 13.98 -13.17 -6.07
C ALA A 99 14.44 -11.71 -6.21
N ALA A 100 13.53 -10.79 -6.46
CA ALA A 100 13.85 -9.37 -6.56
C ALA A 100 14.36 -8.80 -5.23
N VAL A 101 13.76 -9.21 -4.12
CA VAL A 101 14.21 -8.80 -2.79
C VAL A 101 15.60 -9.35 -2.48
N ASP A 102 15.84 -10.63 -2.72
CA ASP A 102 17.09 -11.29 -2.37
C ASP A 102 18.26 -10.91 -3.29
N ARG A 103 18.01 -10.86 -4.61
CA ARG A 103 19.06 -10.68 -5.60
C ARG A 103 19.30 -9.23 -5.99
N GLU A 104 18.26 -8.42 -6.01
CA GLU A 104 18.33 -7.04 -6.48
C GLU A 104 18.23 -6.02 -5.35
N GLY A 105 18.06 -6.46 -4.11
CA GLY A 105 17.95 -5.58 -2.95
C GLY A 105 16.73 -4.69 -2.99
N MET A 106 15.66 -5.14 -3.67
CA MET A 106 14.41 -4.38 -3.74
C MET A 106 13.57 -4.60 -2.49
N THR A 107 12.61 -3.73 -2.28
CA THR A 107 11.62 -3.84 -1.22
C THR A 107 10.25 -3.99 -1.86
N VAL A 108 9.35 -4.72 -1.21
CA VAL A 108 7.95 -4.80 -1.65
C VAL A 108 7.13 -3.90 -0.74
N VAL A 109 6.57 -2.84 -1.31
CA VAL A 109 5.81 -1.84 -0.54
C VAL A 109 4.34 -1.85 -0.93
N PRO A 110 3.42 -1.68 0.04
CA PRO A 110 2.02 -1.52 -0.30
C PRO A 110 1.75 -0.10 -0.78
N LEU A 111 0.92 0.03 -1.81
CA LEU A 111 0.52 1.32 -2.37
C LEU A 111 -0.86 1.73 -1.90
N LYS A 112 -1.80 0.81 -1.87
CA LYS A 112 -3.16 1.06 -1.38
C LYS A 112 -3.82 -0.21 -0.90
N LEU A 113 -4.68 -0.05 0.10
CA LEU A 113 -5.54 -1.08 0.65
C LEU A 113 -6.97 -0.70 0.33
N TYR A 114 -7.74 -1.62 -0.25
CA TYR A 114 -9.08 -1.30 -0.75
C TYR A 114 -10.00 -2.51 -0.73
N PHE A 115 -11.28 -2.26 -0.85
CA PHE A 115 -12.28 -3.31 -1.12
C PHE A 115 -12.61 -3.29 -2.61
N ASN A 116 -12.67 -4.47 -3.22
CA ASN A 116 -13.07 -4.59 -4.61
C ASN A 116 -14.60 -4.55 -4.75
N ASP A 117 -15.09 -4.67 -5.97
CA ASP A 117 -16.52 -4.64 -6.29
C ASP A 117 -17.31 -5.79 -5.62
N LYS A 118 -16.63 -6.87 -5.25
CA LYS A 118 -17.24 -8.00 -4.52
C LYS A 118 -17.14 -7.87 -3.00
N GLY A 119 -16.64 -6.75 -2.50
CA GLY A 119 -16.50 -6.49 -1.07
C GLY A 119 -15.34 -7.24 -0.42
N ARG A 120 -14.39 -7.75 -1.18
CA ARG A 120 -13.20 -8.42 -0.66
C ARG A 120 -12.06 -7.42 -0.49
N ALA A 121 -11.35 -7.54 0.62
CA ALA A 121 -10.17 -6.72 0.87
C ALA A 121 -9.03 -7.14 -0.06
N LYS A 122 -8.46 -6.17 -0.76
CA LYS A 122 -7.32 -6.34 -1.65
C LYS A 122 -6.26 -5.31 -1.32
N ILE A 123 -5.03 -5.62 -1.64
CA ILE A 123 -3.92 -4.70 -1.46
C ILE A 123 -3.09 -4.63 -2.74
N GLU A 124 -2.77 -3.42 -3.15
CA GLU A 124 -1.87 -3.19 -4.26
C GLU A 124 -0.46 -3.04 -3.71
N ILE A 125 0.45 -3.88 -4.16
CA ILE A 125 1.85 -3.89 -3.75
C ILE A 125 2.74 -3.70 -4.96
N ALA A 126 3.95 -3.20 -4.73
CA ALA A 126 4.89 -2.93 -5.80
C ALA A 126 6.32 -3.27 -5.40
N LEU A 127 7.10 -3.74 -6.37
CA LEU A 127 8.54 -3.78 -6.24
C LEU A 127 9.06 -2.35 -6.25
N ALA A 128 9.95 -2.03 -5.34
CA ALA A 128 10.45 -0.68 -5.19
C ALA A 128 11.92 -0.66 -4.80
N ARG A 129 12.62 0.38 -5.23
CA ARG A 129 13.99 0.67 -4.81
C ARG A 129 13.98 1.96 -4.02
N GLY A 130 14.76 2.01 -2.94
CA GLY A 130 14.93 3.24 -2.20
C GLY A 130 15.55 4.31 -3.10
N LYS A 131 14.98 5.50 -3.13
CA LYS A 131 15.55 6.62 -3.86
C LYS A 131 16.83 7.07 -3.18
N LYS A 132 17.85 7.39 -3.99
CA LYS A 132 19.05 8.03 -3.48
C LYS A 132 18.68 9.41 -2.94
N LEU A 133 19.42 9.89 -1.96
CA LEU A 133 19.18 11.21 -1.37
C LEU A 133 19.09 12.32 -2.42
N HIS A 134 19.90 12.21 -3.45
CA HIS A 134 19.89 13.13 -4.60
C HIS A 134 18.52 13.18 -5.30
N ASP A 135 17.93 12.01 -5.55
CA ASP A 135 16.62 11.90 -6.23
C ASP A 135 15.50 12.50 -5.38
N LYS A 136 15.57 12.32 -4.07
CA LYS A 136 14.61 12.93 -3.14
C LYS A 136 14.67 14.44 -3.15
N ARG A 137 15.88 14.99 -3.15
CA ARG A 137 16.11 16.45 -3.21
C ARG A 137 15.57 17.06 -4.50
N GLU A 138 15.78 16.39 -5.62
CA GLU A 138 15.24 16.85 -6.91
C GLU A 138 13.72 16.85 -6.92
N THR A 139 13.09 15.80 -6.35
CA THR A 139 11.65 15.72 -6.24
C THR A 139 11.10 16.85 -5.38
N GLU A 140 11.73 17.17 -4.27
CA GLU A 140 11.33 18.27 -3.40
C GLU A 140 11.48 19.64 -4.08
N LYS A 141 12.59 19.86 -4.78
CA LYS A 141 12.81 21.09 -5.54
C LYS A 141 11.74 21.31 -6.61
N LYS A 142 11.41 20.25 -7.32
CA LYS A 142 10.37 20.30 -8.36
C LYS A 142 9.01 20.65 -7.77
N ARG A 143 8.65 20.03 -6.64
CA ARG A 143 7.38 20.32 -5.95
C ARG A 143 7.32 21.74 -5.42
N SER A 144 8.41 22.26 -4.87
CA SER A 144 8.51 23.63 -4.38
C SER A 144 8.38 24.63 -5.51
N TRP A 145 9.06 24.37 -6.62
CA TRP A 145 8.99 25.19 -7.83
C TRP A 145 7.58 25.25 -8.41
N GLU A 146 6.91 24.12 -8.49
CA GLU A 146 5.53 24.06 -8.99
C GLU A 146 4.57 24.85 -8.11
N ARG A 147 4.76 24.80 -6.80
CA ARG A 147 3.95 25.58 -5.84
C ARG A 147 4.17 27.07 -5.99
N GLU A 148 5.42 27.51 -6.12
CA GLU A 148 5.75 28.92 -6.32
C GLU A 148 5.22 29.45 -7.65
N LYS A 149 5.37 28.68 -8.71
CA LYS A 149 4.83 29.00 -10.02
C LYS A 149 3.32 29.18 -9.96
N GLY A 150 2.61 28.27 -9.30
CA GLY A 150 1.16 28.39 -9.10
C GLY A 150 0.76 29.60 -8.31
N ARG A 151 1.54 29.97 -7.30
CA ARG A 151 1.31 31.18 -6.50
C ARG A 151 1.50 32.46 -7.30
N LEU A 152 2.58 32.54 -8.08
CA LEU A 152 2.87 33.67 -8.94
C LEU A 152 1.79 33.87 -10.01
N LEU A 153 1.29 32.79 -10.58
CA LEU A 153 0.22 32.85 -11.58
C LEU A 153 -1.10 33.32 -10.97
N ARG A 154 -1.37 32.99 -9.71
CA ARG A 154 -2.58 33.46 -8.99
C ARG A 154 -2.49 34.94 -8.64
N ASP A 155 -1.30 35.42 -8.27
CA ASP A 155 -1.10 36.80 -7.88
C ASP A 155 -1.15 37.77 -9.09
N ARG A 156 -0.97 37.28 -10.31
CA ARG A 156 -1.07 38.03 -11.54
C ARG A 156 -2.49 38.07 -12.12
N GLY A 157 -3.37 37.25 -11.61
CA GLY A 157 -4.75 37.21 -12.05
C GLY A 157 -5.65 37.91 -11.09
#